data_af3007e6df2d0e78deba1f96c92b7b7f
#
_entry.id   af3007e6df2d0e78deba1f96c92b7b7f
#
_cell.length_a   1.000
_cell.length_b   1.000
_cell.length_c   1.000
_cell.angle_alpha   90.00
_cell.angle_beta   90.00
_cell.angle_gamma   90.00
#
_symmetry.space_group_name_H-M   'P 1'
#
loop_
_entity.id
_entity.type
_entity.pdbx_description
1 polymer ?
#
loop_
_entity_poly.entity_id
_entity_poly.type
_entity_poly.pdbx_seq_one_letter_code
_entity_poly.pdbx_strand_id
1 'polypeptide(L)'
;TAIEHIEKQVPVDPNLFSKGADYLLRVKGMSMRDAGIFDGDYLAVKKTSEARNGDIVVARIDDEVTVKRLQRKNDSRGSYIELQAENPEFKNIIVMADADFTLEGQAVGLIRASGI
;
A
#
# COMPACT_ATOMS: atom_id res chain seq x y z
N THR A 1 -6.24 1.84 13.60
CA THR A 1 -5.09 2.45 12.98
C THR A 1 -5.17 2.31 11.46
N ALA A 2 -4.38 3.10 10.74
CA ALA A 2 -4.31 3.05 9.29
C ALA A 2 -3.36 1.95 8.79
N ILE A 3 -2.94 1.06 9.66
CA ILE A 3 -1.90 0.10 9.37
C ILE A 3 -2.53 -1.26 9.09
N GLU A 4 -2.14 -1.84 7.98
CA GLU A 4 -2.51 -3.18 7.58
C GLU A 4 -1.41 -4.15 7.98
N HIS A 5 -1.79 -5.38 8.26
CA HIS A 5 -0.86 -6.42 8.63
C HIS A 5 -0.69 -7.42 7.50
N ILE A 6 0.54 -7.89 7.33
CA ILE A 6 0.78 -9.05 6.48
C ILE A 6 0.37 -10.28 7.29
N GLU A 7 -0.85 -10.76 7.06
CA GLU A 7 -1.31 -11.99 7.69
C GLU A 7 -0.80 -13.21 6.95
N LYS A 8 -0.67 -13.08 5.63
CA LYS A 8 -0.27 -14.20 4.81
C LYS A 8 0.24 -13.72 3.47
N GLN A 9 1.42 -14.18 3.08
CA GLN A 9 1.90 -14.03 1.73
C GLN A 9 1.60 -15.32 0.99
N VAL A 10 0.80 -15.22 -0.07
CA VAL A 10 0.40 -16.37 -0.86
C VAL A 10 1.09 -16.28 -2.21
N PRO A 11 1.76 -17.34 -2.68
CA PRO A 11 2.31 -17.37 -4.02
C PRO A 11 1.20 -17.16 -5.04
N VAL A 12 1.51 -16.45 -6.11
CA VAL A 12 0.54 -16.16 -7.15
C VAL A 12 1.21 -16.38 -8.51
N ASP A 13 0.43 -16.88 -9.48
CA ASP A 13 0.91 -17.01 -10.84
C ASP A 13 1.26 -15.60 -11.37
N PRO A 14 2.53 -15.36 -11.74
CA PRO A 14 2.94 -14.04 -12.21
C PRO A 14 2.21 -13.59 -13.47
N ASN A 15 1.64 -14.51 -14.25
CA ASN A 15 0.89 -14.17 -15.45
C ASN A 15 -0.54 -13.71 -15.18
N LEU A 16 -1.00 -13.81 -13.94
CA LEU A 16 -2.36 -13.42 -13.58
C LEU A 16 -2.55 -11.90 -13.67
N PHE A 17 -1.48 -11.13 -13.48
CA PHE A 17 -1.51 -9.68 -13.53
C PHE A 17 -0.52 -9.17 -14.58
N SER A 18 -0.92 -8.15 -15.34
CA SER A 18 -0.12 -7.66 -16.47
C SER A 18 1.27 -7.15 -16.06
N LYS A 19 1.42 -6.64 -14.85
CA LYS A 19 2.71 -6.16 -14.34
C LYS A 19 3.47 -7.23 -13.56
N GLY A 20 2.91 -8.42 -13.43
CA GLY A 20 3.44 -9.46 -12.57
C GLY A 20 3.20 -9.16 -11.10
N ALA A 21 3.11 -10.18 -10.30
CA ALA A 21 2.96 -10.03 -8.84
C ALA A 21 3.84 -11.07 -8.16
N ASP A 22 4.40 -10.68 -7.03
CA ASP A 22 5.28 -11.55 -6.25
C ASP A 22 4.54 -12.24 -5.12
N TYR A 23 3.55 -11.57 -4.55
CA TYR A 23 2.75 -12.16 -3.46
C TYR A 23 1.41 -11.43 -3.32
N LEU A 24 0.52 -12.05 -2.53
CA LEU A 24 -0.74 -11.45 -2.13
C LEU A 24 -0.64 -11.01 -0.67
N LEU A 25 -1.10 -9.80 -0.40
CA LEU A 25 -1.17 -9.22 0.93
C LEU A 25 -2.63 -9.11 1.34
N ARG A 26 -2.99 -9.68 2.48
CA ARG A 26 -4.35 -9.52 2.98
C ARG A 26 -4.53 -8.15 3.59
N VAL A 27 -5.51 -7.42 3.09
CA VAL A 27 -5.82 -6.06 3.55
C VAL A 27 -6.65 -6.12 4.82
N LYS A 28 -6.28 -5.31 5.80
CA LYS A 28 -7.01 -5.18 7.04
C LYS A 28 -7.38 -3.72 7.28
N GLY A 29 -8.67 -3.48 7.47
CA GLY A 29 -9.18 -2.13 7.64
C GLY A 29 -9.65 -1.51 6.35
N MET A 30 -10.15 -0.28 6.44
CA MET A 30 -10.85 0.40 5.36
C MET A 30 -10.18 1.70 4.94
N SER A 31 -8.89 1.88 5.20
CA SER A 31 -8.21 3.15 4.89
C SER A 31 -8.14 3.44 3.40
N MET A 32 -8.35 2.43 2.54
CA MET A 32 -8.29 2.58 1.09
C MET A 32 -9.64 2.28 0.42
N ARG A 33 -10.73 2.44 1.16
CA ARG A 33 -12.10 2.15 0.71
C ARG A 33 -12.45 2.85 -0.61
N ASP A 34 -12.14 4.13 -0.73
CA ASP A 34 -12.53 4.92 -1.88
C ASP A 34 -11.69 4.62 -3.12
N ALA A 35 -10.61 3.87 -2.96
CA ALA A 35 -9.85 3.30 -4.07
C ALA A 35 -10.35 1.90 -4.44
N GLY A 36 -11.41 1.43 -3.80
CA GLY A 36 -11.98 0.12 -4.08
C GLY A 36 -11.27 -1.04 -3.39
N ILE A 37 -10.45 -0.76 -2.38
CA ILE A 37 -9.72 -1.77 -1.61
C ILE A 37 -10.37 -1.88 -0.24
N PHE A 38 -10.88 -3.06 0.09
CA PHE A 38 -11.68 -3.28 1.30
C PHE A 38 -11.02 -4.28 2.23
N ASP A 39 -11.41 -4.20 3.49
CA ASP A 39 -10.99 -5.18 4.49
C ASP A 39 -11.25 -6.60 3.98
N GLY A 40 -10.25 -7.46 4.12
CA GLY A 40 -10.34 -8.84 3.67
C GLY A 40 -9.93 -9.10 2.23
N ASP A 41 -9.75 -8.06 1.43
CA ASP A 41 -9.26 -8.21 0.07
C ASP A 41 -7.82 -8.72 0.07
N TYR A 42 -7.43 -9.35 -1.03
CA TYR A 42 -6.04 -9.70 -1.29
C TYR A 42 -5.47 -8.73 -2.33
N LEU A 43 -4.46 -7.99 -1.93
CA LEU A 43 -3.76 -7.07 -2.80
C LEU A 43 -2.61 -7.80 -3.46
N ALA A 44 -2.55 -7.76 -4.79
CA ALA A 44 -1.42 -8.34 -5.53
C ALA A 44 -0.29 -7.31 -5.51
N VAL A 45 0.88 -7.74 -5.06
CA VAL A 45 2.01 -6.85 -4.80
C VAL A 45 3.21 -7.28 -5.62
N LYS A 46 3.80 -6.33 -6.32
CA LYS A 46 5.10 -6.48 -6.97
C LYS A 46 6.15 -5.87 -6.06
N LYS A 47 7.14 -6.67 -5.67
CA LYS A 47 8.24 -6.17 -4.85
C LYS A 47 9.04 -5.15 -5.63
N THR A 48 9.18 -3.96 -5.09
CA THR A 48 9.98 -2.90 -5.68
C THR A 48 10.24 -1.83 -4.63
N SER A 49 11.37 -1.17 -4.74
CA SER A 49 11.67 0.01 -3.92
C SER A 49 11.36 1.31 -4.66
N GLU A 50 10.80 1.22 -5.86
CA GLU A 50 10.49 2.37 -6.70
C GLU A 50 9.01 2.45 -6.98
N ALA A 51 8.47 3.66 -6.93
CA ALA A 51 7.09 3.94 -7.28
C ALA A 51 6.95 5.40 -7.69
N ARG A 52 5.89 5.68 -8.42
CA ARG A 52 5.57 7.03 -8.90
C ARG A 52 4.48 7.65 -8.05
N ASN A 53 4.41 8.97 -8.08
CA ASN A 53 3.30 9.68 -7.47
C ASN A 53 1.97 9.14 -8.01
N GLY A 54 1.05 8.89 -7.09
CA GLY A 54 -0.25 8.33 -7.43
C GLY A 54 -0.34 6.81 -7.36
N ASP A 55 0.79 6.13 -7.30
CA ASP A 55 0.77 4.66 -7.14
C ASP A 55 0.27 4.27 -5.76
N ILE A 56 -0.44 3.17 -5.70
CA ILE A 56 -0.79 2.54 -4.43
C ILE A 56 0.35 1.60 -4.07
N VAL A 57 0.91 1.80 -2.88
CA VAL A 57 2.14 1.13 -2.46
C VAL A 57 1.94 0.41 -1.13
N VAL A 58 2.82 -0.56 -0.91
CA VAL A 58 3.01 -1.20 0.39
C VAL A 58 4.26 -0.59 1.00
N ALA A 59 4.11 0.02 2.15
CA ALA A 59 5.18 0.72 2.84
C ALA A 59 5.33 0.19 4.26
N ARG A 60 6.57 0.18 4.75
CA ARG A 60 6.87 -0.15 6.14
C ARG A 60 7.35 1.10 6.83
N ILE A 61 6.71 1.43 7.96
CA ILE A 61 7.05 2.57 8.80
C ILE A 61 7.19 2.04 10.21
N ASP A 62 8.36 2.21 10.82
CA ASP A 62 8.60 1.79 12.21
C ASP A 62 8.11 0.35 12.46
N ASP A 63 8.47 -0.58 11.58
CA ASP A 63 8.09 -1.99 11.62
C ASP A 63 6.63 -2.30 11.37
N GLU A 64 5.84 -1.31 10.98
CA GLU A 64 4.44 -1.53 10.65
C GLU A 64 4.20 -1.35 9.16
N VAL A 65 3.39 -2.23 8.58
CA VAL A 65 3.09 -2.24 7.14
C VAL A 65 1.76 -1.56 6.89
N THR A 66 1.72 -0.71 5.88
CA THR A 66 0.51 -0.01 5.47
C THR A 66 0.38 0.02 3.95
N VAL A 67 -0.84 0.17 3.48
CA VAL A 67 -1.17 0.34 2.06
C VAL A 67 -1.75 1.74 1.89
N LYS A 68 -1.12 2.55 1.06
CA LYS A 68 -1.52 3.95 0.87
C LYS A 68 -1.14 4.40 -0.53
N ARG A 69 -1.68 5.56 -0.93
CA ARG A 69 -1.28 6.20 -2.17
C ARG A 69 -0.07 7.09 -1.92
N LEU A 70 0.95 6.91 -2.73
CA LEU A 70 2.22 7.63 -2.58
C LEU A 70 2.16 8.99 -3.24
N GLN A 71 2.62 10.02 -2.52
CA GLN A 71 2.89 11.33 -3.08
C GLN A 71 4.22 11.85 -2.53
N ARG A 72 5.14 12.20 -3.43
CA ARG A 72 6.35 12.91 -3.04
C ARG A 72 6.06 14.39 -3.07
N LYS A 73 6.40 15.07 -2.00
CA LYS A 73 6.13 16.49 -1.80
C LYS A 73 7.43 17.23 -1.54
N ASN A 74 7.41 18.53 -1.84
CA ASN A 74 8.54 19.40 -1.56
C ASN A 74 7.98 20.77 -1.16
N ASP A 75 8.36 21.24 0.01
CA ASP A 75 7.94 22.56 0.51
C ASP A 75 9.12 23.24 1.23
N SER A 76 8.83 24.32 1.98
CA SER A 76 9.86 25.06 2.69
C SER A 76 10.63 24.24 3.72
N ARG A 77 10.07 23.12 4.16
CA ARG A 77 10.72 22.20 5.11
C ARG A 77 11.61 21.18 4.40
N GLY A 78 11.59 21.13 3.05
CA GLY A 78 12.34 20.18 2.25
C GLY A 78 11.44 19.13 1.61
N SER A 79 12.07 18.03 1.19
CA SER A 79 11.36 16.94 0.54
C SER A 79 10.83 15.96 1.58
N TYR A 80 9.63 15.46 1.36
CA TYR A 80 9.02 14.44 2.22
C TYR A 80 8.05 13.59 1.41
N ILE A 81 7.57 12.53 2.02
CA ILE A 81 6.59 11.63 1.41
C ILE A 81 5.29 11.76 2.18
N GLU A 82 4.19 11.88 1.44
CA GLU A 82 2.85 11.77 2.01
C GLU A 82 2.25 10.45 1.56
N LEU A 83 1.86 9.63 2.51
CA LEU A 83 1.15 8.39 2.26
C LEU A 83 -0.32 8.67 2.50
N GLN A 84 -1.09 8.71 1.42
CA GLN A 84 -2.46 9.19 1.45
C GLN A 84 -3.44 8.03 1.61
N ALA A 85 -4.30 8.14 2.61
CA ALA A 85 -5.46 7.27 2.72
C ALA A 85 -6.49 7.67 1.66
N GLU A 86 -7.31 6.72 1.25
CA GLU A 86 -8.43 6.94 0.35
C GLU A 86 -9.73 6.72 1.11
N ASN A 87 -9.85 7.42 2.23
CA ASN A 87 -11.01 7.39 3.11
C ASN A 87 -10.90 8.61 4.04
N PRO A 88 -11.88 9.52 4.03
CA PRO A 88 -11.77 10.75 4.82
C PRO A 88 -11.74 10.52 6.34
N GLU A 89 -12.12 9.32 6.80
CA GLU A 89 -12.03 8.98 8.22
C GLU A 89 -10.61 8.64 8.67
N PHE A 90 -9.66 8.54 7.73
CA PHE A 90 -8.28 8.20 8.03
C PHE A 90 -7.37 9.35 7.66
N LYS A 91 -6.37 9.59 8.50
CA LYS A 91 -5.39 10.65 8.25
C LYS A 91 -4.29 10.15 7.31
N ASN A 92 -3.77 11.06 6.49
CA ASN A 92 -2.57 10.80 5.72
C ASN A 92 -1.36 10.73 6.66
N ILE A 93 -0.35 9.98 6.24
CA ILE A 93 0.86 9.78 7.02
C ILE A 93 1.97 10.59 6.37
N ILE A 94 2.60 11.48 7.15
CA ILE A 94 3.73 12.29 6.67
C ILE A 94 5.02 11.58 7.07
N VAL A 95 5.87 11.31 6.09
CA VAL A 95 7.13 10.61 6.28
C VAL A 95 8.25 11.59 5.95
N MET A 96 8.95 12.04 6.98
CA MET A 96 10.08 12.96 6.82
C MET A 96 11.35 12.19 6.46
N ALA A 97 12.36 12.90 5.99
CA ALA A 97 13.58 12.29 5.46
C ALA A 97 14.32 11.39 6.45
N ASP A 98 14.19 11.66 7.75
CA ASP A 98 14.86 10.89 8.80
C ASP A 98 14.01 9.76 9.37
N ALA A 99 12.82 9.53 8.85
CA ALA A 99 11.93 8.48 9.33
C ALA A 99 12.45 7.09 8.95
N ASP A 100 12.12 6.10 9.78
CA ASP A 100 12.36 4.70 9.45
C ASP A 100 11.28 4.24 8.49
N PHE A 101 11.59 4.30 7.21
CA PHE A 101 10.62 4.08 6.15
C PHE A 101 11.25 3.24 5.03
N THR A 102 10.51 2.24 4.58
CA THR A 102 10.90 1.41 3.43
C THR A 102 9.71 1.24 2.50
N LEU A 103 9.92 1.52 1.22
CA LEU A 103 8.95 1.19 0.18
C LEU A 103 9.14 -0.27 -0.18
N GLU A 104 8.15 -1.11 0.09
CA GLU A 104 8.29 -2.56 -0.08
C GLU A 104 7.72 -3.05 -1.39
N GLY A 105 6.71 -2.39 -1.92
CA GLY A 105 6.11 -2.87 -3.14
C GLY A 105 5.05 -1.94 -3.70
N GLN A 106 4.59 -2.30 -4.89
CA GLN A 106 3.54 -1.61 -5.61
C GLN A 106 2.34 -2.53 -5.76
N ALA A 107 1.14 -2.01 -5.52
CA ALA A 107 -0.08 -2.74 -5.78
C ALA A 107 -0.29 -2.83 -7.28
N VAL A 108 -0.47 -4.04 -7.80
CA VAL A 108 -0.65 -4.28 -9.23
C VAL A 108 -1.96 -4.98 -9.56
N GLY A 109 -2.72 -5.36 -8.54
CA GLY A 109 -4.02 -5.99 -8.75
C GLY A 109 -4.70 -6.30 -7.44
N LEU A 110 -5.90 -6.81 -7.53
CA LEU A 110 -6.75 -7.09 -6.38
C LEU A 110 -7.53 -8.38 -6.62
N ILE A 111 -7.61 -9.20 -5.60
CA ILE A 111 -8.47 -10.38 -5.61
C ILE A 111 -9.44 -10.28 -4.44
N ARG A 112 -10.70 -10.43 -4.73
CA ARG A 112 -11.75 -10.44 -3.72
C ARG A 112 -12.53 -11.73 -3.82
N ALA A 113 -12.55 -12.48 -2.72
CA ALA A 113 -13.39 -13.64 -2.61
C ALA A 113 -14.72 -13.20 -1.99
N SER A 114 -15.81 -13.38 -2.72
CA SER A 114 -17.14 -13.16 -2.18
C SER A 114 -17.84 -14.48 -2.07
N GLY A 115 -18.49 -14.71 -0.94
CA GLY A 115 -19.32 -15.87 -0.76
C GLY A 115 -20.55 -15.82 -1.67
N ILE A 116 -21.07 -16.97 -1.94
CA ILE A 116 -22.35 -17.08 -2.65
C ILE A 116 -23.41 -17.53 -1.68
#